data_d9e1fe784b0bfad8c5681d63280b65e4
#
_entry.id   d9e1fe784b0bfad8c5681d63280b65e4
#
_cell.length_a   1.000
_cell.length_b   1.000
_cell.length_c   1.000
_cell.angle_alpha   90.00
_cell.angle_beta   90.00
_cell.angle_gamma   90.00
#
_symmetry.space_group_name_H-M   'P 1'
#
loop_
_entity.id
_entity.type
_entity.pdbx_description
1 polymer ?
#
loop_
_entity_poly.entity_id
_entity_poly.type
_entity_poly.pdbx_seq_one_letter_code
_entity_poly.pdbx_strand_id
1 'polypeptide(L)'
;MTGRLDSEVIIIGGGATGAGIARDCARRGLRTLLIERHDIATGATGRNHGLLHSGARYAVTDNESARECISENRILRRIARHCIEPAGGLFITLPEDDLAYQQTFIAACQQAGIEATPLSAQEALRREAAVNPALLGAVQVPDGT
;
A
#
# COMPACT_ATOMS: atom_id res chain seq x y z
N MET A 1 -22.52 -29.98 25.99
CA MET A 1 -23.31 -28.86 25.45
C MET A 1 -22.79 -28.55 24.06
N THR A 2 -23.42 -29.07 23.00
CA THR A 2 -23.10 -28.70 21.61
C THR A 2 -23.82 -27.40 21.30
N GLY A 3 -23.17 -26.27 21.61
CA GLY A 3 -23.71 -24.95 21.26
C GLY A 3 -23.71 -24.81 19.74
N ARG A 4 -24.88 -24.73 19.12
CA ARG A 4 -25.03 -24.37 17.72
C ARG A 4 -24.60 -22.90 17.57
N LEU A 5 -23.52 -22.66 16.81
CA LEU A 5 -23.14 -21.31 16.39
C LEU A 5 -24.01 -20.91 15.21
N ASP A 6 -24.79 -19.85 15.38
CA ASP A 6 -25.69 -19.33 14.36
C ASP A 6 -25.06 -18.08 13.73
N SER A 7 -24.66 -18.18 12.47
CA SER A 7 -24.00 -17.09 11.72
C SER A 7 -24.66 -16.91 10.36
N GLU A 8 -24.66 -15.66 9.87
CA GLU A 8 -25.17 -15.30 8.54
C GLU A 8 -24.04 -15.35 7.50
N VAL A 9 -22.81 -15.13 7.95
CA VAL A 9 -21.60 -15.16 7.11
C VAL A 9 -20.53 -16.01 7.79
N ILE A 10 -19.92 -16.91 7.02
CA ILE A 10 -18.74 -17.67 7.44
C ILE A 10 -17.57 -17.23 6.58
N ILE A 11 -16.49 -16.81 7.24
CA ILE A 11 -15.23 -16.38 6.60
C ILE A 11 -14.18 -17.44 6.89
N ILE A 12 -13.53 -17.95 5.86
CA ILE A 12 -12.45 -18.93 5.98
C ILE A 12 -11.12 -18.24 5.70
N GLY A 13 -10.30 -18.13 6.75
CA GLY A 13 -8.99 -17.50 6.74
C GLY A 13 -8.91 -16.19 7.52
N GLY A 14 -7.98 -16.11 8.47
CA GLY A 14 -7.73 -14.97 9.39
C GLY A 14 -6.59 -14.05 8.92
N GLY A 15 -6.36 -13.92 7.61
CA GLY A 15 -5.44 -12.93 7.05
C GLY A 15 -6.10 -11.55 6.87
N ALA A 16 -5.38 -10.59 6.28
CA ALA A 16 -5.86 -9.22 6.05
C ALA A 16 -7.20 -9.18 5.33
N THR A 17 -7.38 -9.99 4.28
CA THR A 17 -8.63 -10.08 3.53
C THR A 17 -9.79 -10.56 4.41
N GLY A 18 -9.60 -11.66 5.13
CA GLY A 18 -10.65 -12.20 6.02
C GLY A 18 -11.00 -11.25 7.16
N ALA A 19 -10.01 -10.61 7.75
CA ALA A 19 -10.22 -9.60 8.79
C ALA A 19 -10.96 -8.36 8.25
N GLY A 20 -10.63 -7.91 7.03
CA GLY A 20 -11.32 -6.82 6.35
C GLY A 20 -12.79 -7.14 6.09
N ILE A 21 -13.08 -8.33 5.57
CA ILE A 21 -14.46 -8.81 5.34
C ILE A 21 -15.21 -8.92 6.66
N ALA A 22 -14.60 -9.51 7.70
CA ALA A 22 -15.22 -9.63 9.01
C ALA A 22 -15.60 -8.28 9.60
N ARG A 23 -14.70 -7.30 9.49
CA ARG A 23 -14.95 -5.92 9.92
C ARG A 23 -16.13 -5.28 9.17
N ASP A 24 -16.18 -5.44 7.86
CA ASP A 24 -17.26 -4.85 7.06
C ASP A 24 -18.61 -5.53 7.37
N CYS A 25 -18.65 -6.83 7.46
CA CYS A 25 -19.84 -7.59 7.87
C CYS A 25 -20.34 -7.16 9.26
N ALA A 26 -19.45 -7.05 10.23
CA ALA A 26 -19.80 -6.61 11.59
C ALA A 26 -20.36 -5.16 11.59
N ARG A 27 -19.81 -4.27 10.78
CA ARG A 27 -20.32 -2.89 10.64
C ARG A 27 -21.71 -2.83 9.99
N ARG A 28 -22.07 -3.85 9.22
CA ARG A 28 -23.41 -4.02 8.63
C ARG A 28 -24.39 -4.74 9.56
N GLY A 29 -23.95 -5.12 10.75
CA GLY A 29 -24.77 -5.84 11.74
C GLY A 29 -24.94 -7.33 11.44
N LEU A 30 -24.16 -7.90 10.53
CA LEU A 30 -24.20 -9.32 10.19
C LEU A 30 -23.47 -10.14 11.24
N ARG A 31 -24.12 -11.23 11.68
CA ARG A 31 -23.48 -12.22 12.58
C ARG A 31 -22.45 -13.01 11.79
N THR A 32 -21.19 -12.77 12.07
CA THR A 32 -20.06 -13.29 11.28
C THR A 32 -19.23 -14.26 12.11
N LEU A 33 -18.93 -15.43 11.54
CA LEU A 33 -17.98 -16.40 12.07
C LEU A 33 -16.72 -16.41 11.20
N LEU A 34 -15.57 -16.12 11.78
CA LEU A 34 -14.27 -16.27 11.12
C LEU A 34 -13.58 -17.53 11.61
N ILE A 35 -13.16 -18.38 10.69
CA ILE A 35 -12.46 -19.63 10.96
C ILE A 35 -11.05 -19.53 10.40
N GLU A 36 -10.05 -19.70 11.26
CA GLU A 36 -8.64 -19.79 10.89
C GLU A 36 -8.07 -21.14 11.35
N ARG A 37 -7.26 -21.76 10.52
CA ARG A 37 -6.70 -23.09 10.81
C ARG A 37 -5.50 -23.06 11.76
N HIS A 38 -4.79 -21.92 11.81
CA HIS A 38 -3.61 -21.70 12.66
C HIS A 38 -3.83 -20.47 13.54
N ASP A 39 -2.91 -19.52 13.50
CA ASP A 39 -3.06 -18.21 14.11
C ASP A 39 -3.36 -17.16 13.05
N ILE A 40 -3.87 -16.02 13.46
CA ILE A 40 -4.16 -14.89 12.54
C ILE A 40 -2.87 -14.40 11.86
N ALA A 41 -3.00 -13.99 10.60
CA ALA A 41 -1.90 -13.41 9.81
C ALA A 41 -0.67 -14.34 9.56
N THR A 42 -0.72 -15.63 9.83
CA THR A 42 0.41 -16.55 9.64
C THR A 42 0.73 -16.88 8.18
N GLY A 43 -0.16 -16.55 7.25
CA GLY A 43 0.02 -16.73 5.81
C GLY A 43 0.75 -15.55 5.15
N ALA A 44 0.33 -15.19 3.93
CA ALA A 44 0.89 -14.07 3.15
C ALA A 44 0.86 -12.74 3.90
N THR A 45 -0.17 -12.51 4.73
CA THR A 45 -0.32 -11.28 5.51
C THR A 45 0.86 -11.01 6.44
N GLY A 46 1.45 -12.03 7.08
CA GLY A 46 2.61 -11.87 7.95
C GLY A 46 3.96 -12.06 7.24
N ARG A 47 3.97 -12.20 5.91
CA ARG A 47 5.17 -12.51 5.12
C ARG A 47 5.35 -11.57 3.92
N ASN A 48 4.67 -10.44 3.93
CA ASN A 48 4.85 -9.39 2.92
C ASN A 48 5.95 -8.41 3.34
N HIS A 49 6.31 -7.49 2.46
CA HIS A 49 7.35 -6.47 2.71
C HIS A 49 6.87 -5.28 3.56
N GLY A 50 5.63 -5.26 4.03
CA GLY A 50 5.09 -4.21 4.90
C GLY A 50 4.77 -2.88 4.21
N LEU A 51 4.94 -2.75 2.90
CA LEU A 51 4.68 -1.49 2.21
C LEU A 51 3.21 -1.35 1.80
N LEU A 52 2.59 -0.24 2.19
CA LEU A 52 1.31 0.20 1.68
C LEU A 52 1.56 1.10 0.45
N HIS A 53 1.48 0.51 -0.74
CA HIS A 53 1.73 1.21 -1.98
C HIS A 53 0.64 2.23 -2.32
N SER A 54 1.06 3.37 -2.89
CA SER A 54 0.16 4.37 -3.49
C SER A 54 -0.32 3.97 -4.90
N GLY A 55 0.30 2.97 -5.52
CA GLY A 55 0.07 2.60 -6.91
C GLY A 55 1.04 3.29 -7.89
N ALA A 56 1.95 4.14 -7.43
CA ALA A 56 2.87 4.88 -8.29
C ALA A 56 3.65 4.00 -9.27
N ARG A 57 4.08 2.80 -8.86
CA ARG A 57 4.78 1.85 -9.73
C ARG A 57 3.99 1.41 -10.98
N TYR A 58 2.67 1.54 -10.96
CA TYR A 58 1.79 1.22 -12.07
C TYR A 58 1.43 2.44 -12.92
N ALA A 59 1.69 3.66 -12.45
CA ALA A 59 1.15 4.89 -13.02
C ALA A 59 1.38 5.04 -14.53
N VAL A 60 2.55 4.63 -15.04
CA VAL A 60 2.90 4.72 -16.47
C VAL A 60 2.32 3.56 -17.29
N THR A 61 2.32 2.35 -16.75
CA THR A 61 1.98 1.13 -17.50
C THR A 61 0.53 0.72 -17.35
N ASP A 62 -0.11 1.05 -16.23
CA ASP A 62 -1.49 0.70 -15.89
C ASP A 62 -2.08 1.78 -14.96
N ASN A 63 -2.51 2.88 -15.57
CA ASN A 63 -3.01 4.03 -14.83
C ASN A 63 -4.33 3.75 -14.10
N GLU A 64 -5.13 2.77 -14.57
CA GLU A 64 -6.37 2.36 -13.91
C GLU A 64 -6.05 1.68 -12.57
N SER A 65 -5.18 0.68 -12.56
CA SER A 65 -4.70 0.05 -11.34
C SER A 65 -4.04 1.05 -10.38
N ALA A 66 -3.32 2.05 -10.89
CA ALA A 66 -2.74 3.09 -10.06
C ALA A 66 -3.81 3.94 -9.34
N ARG A 67 -4.91 4.27 -10.02
CA ARG A 67 -6.06 4.99 -9.42
C ARG A 67 -6.78 4.18 -8.35
N GLU A 68 -6.98 2.90 -8.59
CA GLU A 68 -7.57 1.99 -7.62
C GLU A 68 -6.68 1.90 -6.37
N CYS A 69 -5.38 1.67 -6.55
CA CYS A 69 -4.42 1.58 -5.46
C CYS A 69 -4.40 2.83 -4.58
N ILE A 70 -4.35 4.04 -5.17
CA ILE A 70 -4.33 5.28 -4.37
C ILE A 70 -5.66 5.51 -3.64
N SER A 71 -6.77 5.10 -4.23
CA SER A 71 -8.08 5.17 -3.59
C SER A 71 -8.12 4.29 -2.33
N GLU A 72 -7.70 3.03 -2.44
CA GLU A 72 -7.62 2.09 -1.32
C GLU A 72 -6.57 2.54 -0.28
N ASN A 73 -5.41 3.03 -0.69
CA ASN A 73 -4.39 3.59 0.21
C ASN A 73 -4.99 4.66 1.11
N ARG A 74 -5.75 5.60 0.55
CA ARG A 74 -6.42 6.67 1.32
C ARG A 74 -7.45 6.13 2.31
N ILE A 75 -8.19 5.09 1.93
CA ILE A 75 -9.15 4.43 2.81
C ILE A 75 -8.42 3.75 3.96
N LEU A 76 -7.40 2.96 3.67
CA LEU A 76 -6.61 2.24 4.68
C LEU A 76 -5.90 3.19 5.65
N ARG A 77 -5.30 4.27 5.18
CA ARG A 77 -4.72 5.32 6.03
C ARG A 77 -5.73 5.94 6.99
N ARG A 78 -7.00 5.98 6.63
CA ARG A 78 -8.06 6.50 7.50
C ARG A 78 -8.56 5.48 8.52
N ILE A 79 -8.71 4.20 8.12
CA ILE A 79 -9.33 3.17 8.97
C ILE A 79 -8.32 2.34 9.76
N ALA A 80 -7.05 2.32 9.34
CA ALA A 80 -5.97 1.53 9.93
C ALA A 80 -4.77 2.41 10.38
N ARG A 81 -5.03 3.63 10.84
CA ARG A 81 -4.02 4.63 11.23
C ARG A 81 -3.01 4.13 12.28
N HIS A 82 -3.41 3.16 13.09
CA HIS A 82 -2.60 2.61 14.16
C HIS A 82 -1.50 1.65 13.69
N CYS A 83 -1.53 1.23 12.42
CA CYS A 83 -0.56 0.29 11.84
C CYS A 83 0.04 0.78 10.52
N ILE A 84 -0.13 2.07 10.18
CA ILE A 84 0.43 2.66 8.97
C ILE A 84 1.27 3.88 9.35
N GLU A 85 2.55 3.84 9.02
CA GLU A 85 3.46 4.96 9.15
C GLU A 85 3.57 5.71 7.82
N PRO A 86 3.34 7.04 7.79
CA PRO A 86 3.40 7.82 6.56
C PRO A 86 4.84 8.19 6.17
N ALA A 87 5.69 7.19 6.01
CA ALA A 87 7.11 7.38 5.73
C ALA A 87 7.37 7.99 4.33
N GLY A 88 6.48 7.74 3.38
CA GLY A 88 6.70 8.05 1.97
C GLY A 88 7.57 7.00 1.27
N GLY A 89 7.58 7.02 -0.07
CA GLY A 89 8.43 6.19 -0.90
C GLY A 89 9.28 7.04 -1.83
N LEU A 90 10.46 6.57 -2.20
CA LEU A 90 11.34 7.23 -3.16
C LEU A 90 11.51 6.35 -4.39
N PHE A 91 11.19 6.87 -5.56
CA PHE A 91 11.59 6.34 -6.84
C PHE A 91 12.88 7.06 -7.26
N ILE A 92 14.01 6.38 -7.21
CA ILE A 92 15.32 6.95 -7.51
C ILE A 92 15.66 6.80 -8.99
N THR A 93 16.42 7.75 -9.53
CA THR A 93 16.98 7.71 -10.88
C THR A 93 18.50 7.57 -10.76
N LEU A 94 19.05 6.51 -11.32
CA LEU A 94 20.49 6.22 -11.34
C LEU A 94 21.13 6.72 -12.65
N PRO A 95 22.47 6.79 -12.75
CA PRO A 95 23.15 7.24 -13.97
C PRO A 95 22.85 6.42 -15.24
N GLU A 96 22.49 5.15 -15.08
CA GLU A 96 22.12 4.24 -16.16
C GLU A 96 20.65 4.39 -16.60
N ASP A 97 19.84 5.13 -15.84
CA ASP A 97 18.42 5.35 -16.14
C ASP A 97 18.23 6.56 -17.06
N ASP A 98 17.11 6.60 -17.77
CA ASP A 98 16.69 7.77 -18.54
C ASP A 98 16.10 8.85 -17.60
N LEU A 99 16.83 9.90 -17.36
CA LEU A 99 16.39 11.03 -16.52
C LEU A 99 15.11 11.69 -17.08
N ALA A 100 14.90 11.67 -18.40
CA ALA A 100 13.67 12.21 -19.02
C ALA A 100 12.43 11.41 -18.63
N TYR A 101 12.57 10.13 -18.31
CA TYR A 101 11.47 9.28 -17.82
C TYR A 101 10.84 9.81 -16.54
N GLN A 102 11.58 10.54 -15.71
CA GLN A 102 11.06 11.14 -14.47
C GLN A 102 9.85 12.05 -14.74
N GLN A 103 9.88 12.84 -15.80
CA GLN A 103 8.76 13.72 -16.20
C GLN A 103 7.53 12.92 -16.59
N THR A 104 7.72 11.85 -17.37
CA THR A 104 6.64 10.93 -17.76
C THR A 104 6.02 10.26 -16.54
N PHE A 105 6.85 9.81 -15.60
CA PHE A 105 6.41 9.19 -14.36
C PHE A 105 5.58 10.15 -13.50
N ILE A 106 6.05 11.39 -13.30
CA ILE A 106 5.35 12.42 -12.52
C ILE A 106 3.99 12.72 -13.17
N ALA A 107 3.95 12.92 -14.49
CA ALA A 107 2.71 13.21 -15.21
C ALA A 107 1.70 12.06 -15.07
N ALA A 108 2.15 10.80 -15.17
CA ALA A 108 1.31 9.63 -15.02
C ALA A 108 0.79 9.49 -13.58
N CYS A 109 1.61 9.74 -12.58
CA CYS A 109 1.18 9.79 -11.17
C CYS A 109 0.07 10.83 -10.96
N GLN A 110 0.26 12.04 -11.48
CA GLN A 110 -0.73 13.11 -11.39
C GLN A 110 -2.06 12.72 -12.06
N GLN A 111 -2.01 12.09 -13.22
CA GLN A 111 -3.21 11.57 -13.91
C GLN A 111 -3.94 10.51 -13.09
N ALA A 112 -3.22 9.70 -12.33
CA ALA A 112 -3.78 8.72 -11.40
C ALA A 112 -4.27 9.34 -10.08
N GLY A 113 -4.00 10.64 -9.84
CA GLY A 113 -4.31 11.31 -8.58
C GLY A 113 -3.31 10.99 -7.46
N ILE A 114 -2.11 10.56 -7.82
CA ILE A 114 -1.01 10.27 -6.89
C ILE A 114 -0.13 11.52 -6.80
N GLU A 115 0.11 12.01 -5.60
CA GLU A 115 1.07 13.07 -5.36
C GLU A 115 2.49 12.57 -5.67
N ALA A 116 3.22 13.29 -6.52
CA ALA A 116 4.56 12.94 -6.95
C ALA A 116 5.43 14.20 -6.96
N THR A 117 6.39 14.26 -6.03
CA THR A 117 7.24 15.44 -5.83
C THR A 117 8.66 15.13 -6.28
N PRO A 118 9.21 15.83 -7.28
CA PRO A 118 10.60 15.65 -7.68
C PRO A 118 11.56 16.16 -6.58
N LEU A 119 12.62 15.41 -6.38
CA LEU A 119 13.70 15.73 -5.44
C LEU A 119 15.05 15.74 -6.15
N SER A 120 15.91 16.69 -5.81
CA SER A 120 17.32 16.63 -6.17
C SER A 120 18.02 15.43 -5.50
N ALA A 121 19.16 15.00 -6.04
CA ALA A 121 20.00 13.96 -5.44
C ALA A 121 20.33 14.27 -3.98
N GLN A 122 20.67 15.53 -3.68
CA GLN A 122 21.00 15.96 -2.32
C GLN A 122 19.81 15.88 -1.36
N GLU A 123 18.60 16.20 -1.83
CA GLU A 123 17.38 16.09 -1.02
C GLU A 123 17.00 14.65 -0.75
N ALA A 124 17.13 13.78 -1.76
CA ALA A 124 16.90 12.35 -1.61
C ALA A 124 17.86 11.72 -0.59
N LEU A 125 19.16 12.03 -0.67
CA LEU A 125 20.18 11.56 0.30
C LEU A 125 19.95 12.10 1.72
N ARG A 126 19.39 13.28 1.88
CA ARG A 126 19.04 13.79 3.22
C ARG A 126 17.84 13.04 3.84
N ARG A 127 16.93 12.54 3.01
CA ARG A 127 15.75 11.78 3.47
C ARG A 127 16.07 10.33 3.76
N GLU A 128 16.92 9.73 2.91
CA GLU A 128 17.33 8.34 3.02
C GLU A 128 18.82 8.23 2.68
N ALA A 129 19.62 8.15 3.71
CA ALA A 129 21.10 8.13 3.56
C ALA A 129 21.63 6.78 3.00
N ALA A 130 20.81 5.73 3.03
CA ALA A 130 21.21 4.41 2.54
C ALA A 130 21.02 4.23 1.02
N VAL A 131 20.43 5.19 0.30
CA VAL A 131 20.32 5.11 -1.16
C VAL A 131 21.69 5.28 -1.82
N ASN A 132 21.81 4.75 -3.04
CA ASN A 132 23.04 4.87 -3.83
C ASN A 132 23.42 6.37 -4.00
N PRO A 133 24.63 6.80 -3.54
CA PRO A 133 25.04 8.21 -3.61
C PRO A 133 25.26 8.73 -5.04
N ALA A 134 25.33 7.84 -6.05
CA ALA A 134 25.44 8.20 -7.45
C ALA A 134 24.09 8.56 -8.09
N LEU A 135 22.96 8.55 -7.34
CA LEU A 135 21.66 8.89 -7.91
C LEU A 135 21.65 10.30 -8.52
N LEU A 136 20.91 10.45 -9.61
CA LEU A 136 20.75 11.75 -10.32
C LEU A 136 19.59 12.57 -9.74
N GLY A 137 18.62 11.92 -9.12
CA GLY A 137 17.44 12.51 -8.51
C GLY A 137 16.46 11.45 -8.03
N ALA A 138 15.34 11.89 -7.50
CA ALA A 138 14.28 11.00 -7.07
C ALA A 138 12.89 11.63 -7.25
N VAL A 139 11.84 10.83 -7.17
CA VAL A 139 10.47 11.29 -7.01
C VAL A 139 9.90 10.69 -5.73
N GLN A 140 9.42 11.54 -4.84
CA GLN A 140 8.72 11.12 -3.63
C GLN A 140 7.26 10.90 -3.93
N VAL A 141 6.72 9.80 -3.39
CA VAL A 141 5.30 9.42 -3.50
C VAL A 141 4.73 9.06 -2.11
N PRO A 142 3.39 9.05 -1.93
CA PRO A 142 2.76 8.81 -0.64
C PRO A 142 2.63 7.31 -0.32
N ASP A 143 3.70 6.53 -0.45
CA ASP A 143 3.73 5.17 0.06
C ASP A 143 3.79 5.18 1.60
N GLY A 144 3.48 4.05 2.25
CA GLY A 144 3.51 3.90 3.71
C GLY A 144 4.10 2.56 4.12
N THR A 145 4.45 2.42 5.36
CA THR A 145 4.91 1.17 5.99
C THR A 145 4.02 0.78 7.17
#